data_216b2de413429940ecbeeac90ccd65b1
#
_entry.id   216b2de413429940ecbeeac90ccd65b1
#
_cell.length_a   1.000
_cell.length_b   1.000
_cell.length_c   1.000
_cell.angle_alpha   90.00
_cell.angle_beta   90.00
_cell.angle_gamma   90.00
#
_symmetry.space_group_name_H-M   'P 1'
#
loop_
_entity.id
_entity.type
_entity.pdbx_description
1 polymer ?
#
loop_
_entity_poly.entity_id
_entity_poly.type
_entity_poly.pdbx_seq_one_letter_code
_entity_poly.pdbx_strand_id
1 'polypeptide(L)' 'MKQRRDLYERYLEYERRKKELPPMSSEEYEAAIREICRELGI' A
#
# COMPACT_ATOMS: atom_id res chain seq x y z
N MET A 1 -16.08 1.11 14.95
CA MET A 1 -15.11 1.85 15.63
C MET A 1 -13.71 1.43 15.31
N LYS A 2 -13.39 0.24 15.69
CA LYS A 2 -12.07 -0.27 15.40
C LYS A 2 -11.82 -0.39 13.92
N GLN A 3 -12.84 -0.68 13.20
CA GLN A 3 -12.67 -0.86 11.77
C GLN A 3 -12.19 0.39 11.09
N ARG A 4 -12.73 1.53 11.50
CA ARG A 4 -12.33 2.77 10.92
C ARG A 4 -10.86 3.04 11.20
N ARG A 5 -10.43 2.73 12.41
CA ARG A 5 -9.07 2.92 12.78
C ARG A 5 -8.16 1.98 12.00
N ASP A 6 -8.60 0.75 11.82
CA ASP A 6 -7.83 -0.21 11.06
C ASP A 6 -7.61 0.27 9.64
N LEU A 7 -8.65 0.80 9.02
CA LEU A 7 -8.53 1.29 7.65
C LEU A 7 -7.54 2.43 7.57
N TYR A 8 -7.60 3.33 8.54
CA TYR A 8 -6.69 4.45 8.55
C TYR A 8 -5.25 4.00 8.69
N GLU A 9 -5.01 3.06 9.59
CA GLU A 9 -3.67 2.55 9.79
C GLU A 9 -3.17 1.81 8.57
N ARG A 10 -4.03 1.06 7.91
CA ARG A 10 -3.65 0.38 6.69
C ARG A 10 -3.28 1.37 5.61
N TYR A 11 -4.03 2.45 5.53
CA TYR A 11 -3.74 3.48 4.56
C TYR A 11 -2.38 4.12 4.81
N LEU A 12 -2.06 4.37 6.06
CA LEU A 12 -0.76 4.92 6.41
C LEU A 12 0.36 3.95 6.04
N GLU A 13 0.15 2.68 6.29
CA GLU A 13 1.12 1.68 5.94
C GLU A 13 1.30 1.63 4.43
N TYR A 14 0.21 1.72 3.70
CA TYR A 14 0.25 1.75 2.25
C TYR A 14 1.09 2.91 1.75
N GLU A 15 0.86 4.08 2.29
CA GLU A 15 1.62 5.25 1.89
C GLU A 15 3.11 5.09 2.18
N ARG A 16 3.43 4.53 3.32
CA ARG A 16 4.81 4.34 3.68
C ARG A 16 5.49 3.36 2.74
N ARG A 17 4.85 2.25 2.46
CA ARG A 17 5.43 1.26 1.57
C ARG A 17 5.58 1.82 0.16
N LYS A 18 4.64 2.63 -0.25
CA LYS A 18 4.70 3.23 -1.56
C LYS A 18 5.93 4.11 -1.68
N LYS A 19 6.23 4.85 -0.64
CA LYS A 19 7.39 5.72 -0.65
C LYS A 19 8.70 4.95 -0.64
N GLU A 20 8.68 3.76 -0.09
CA GLU A 20 9.90 2.97 0.01
C GLU A 20 10.20 2.20 -1.25
N LEU A 21 9.31 2.21 -2.21
CA LEU A 21 9.55 1.50 -3.45
C LEU A 21 10.69 2.14 -4.22
N PRO A 22 11.60 1.34 -4.76
CA PRO A 22 12.70 1.88 -5.56
C PRO A 22 12.19 2.32 -6.92
N PRO A 23 13.01 3.06 -7.68
CA PRO A 23 12.63 3.43 -9.03
C PRO A 23 12.38 2.20 -9.88
N MET A 24 11.32 2.21 -10.65
CA MET A 24 10.97 1.07 -11.46
C MET A 24 10.05 1.53 -12.58
N SER A 25 9.80 0.65 -13.53
CA SER A 25 8.94 0.99 -14.65
C SER A 25 7.49 1.12 -14.18
N SER A 26 6.66 1.69 -15.03
CA SER A 26 5.25 1.88 -14.69
C SER A 26 4.58 0.55 -14.39
N GLU A 27 4.85 -0.44 -15.21
CA GLU A 27 4.22 -1.74 -15.03
C GLU A 27 4.64 -2.38 -13.72
N GLU A 28 5.92 -2.28 -13.42
CA GLU A 28 6.43 -2.84 -12.18
C GLU A 28 5.85 -2.09 -10.98
N TYR A 29 5.76 -0.78 -11.12
CA TYR A 29 5.22 0.03 -10.04
C TYR A 29 3.76 -0.34 -9.76
N GLU A 30 2.98 -0.50 -10.80
CA GLU A 30 1.58 -0.87 -10.63
C GLU A 30 1.45 -2.23 -9.98
N ALA A 31 2.30 -3.17 -10.38
CA ALA A 31 2.27 -4.49 -9.78
C ALA A 31 2.64 -4.41 -8.30
N ALA A 32 3.63 -3.60 -7.97
CA ALA A 32 4.04 -3.44 -6.58
C ALA A 32 2.92 -2.84 -5.75
N ILE A 33 2.25 -1.83 -6.27
CA ILE A 33 1.14 -1.20 -5.56
C ILE A 33 0.03 -2.20 -5.34
N ARG A 34 -0.27 -2.99 -6.36
CA ARG A 34 -1.32 -3.99 -6.25
C ARG A 34 -0.98 -5.01 -5.17
N GLU A 35 0.28 -5.40 -5.12
CA GLU A 35 0.73 -6.36 -4.12
C GLU A 35 0.58 -5.78 -2.72
N ILE A 36 0.96 -4.53 -2.55
CA ILE A 36 0.83 -3.88 -1.25
C ILE A 36 -0.62 -3.84 -0.81
N CYS A 37 -1.51 -3.48 -1.72
CA CYS A 37 -2.93 -3.42 -1.40
C CYS A 37 -3.44 -4.79 -0.99
N ARG A 38 -3.00 -5.82 -1.68
CA ARG A 38 -3.44 -7.17 -1.36
C ARG A 38 -2.99 -7.55 0.03
N GLU A 39 -1.74 -7.26 0.37
CA GLU A 39 -1.22 -7.63 1.67
C GLU A 39 -1.91 -6.88 2.80
N LEU A 40 -2.26 -5.64 2.54
CA LEU A 40 -2.91 -4.83 3.55
C LEU A 40 -4.42 -4.98 3.58
N GLY A 41 -4.97 -5.62 2.58
CA GLY A 41 -6.40 -5.84 2.57
C GLY A 41 -7.22 -4.62 2.19
N ILE A 42 -6.67 -3.76 1.37
CA ILE A 42 -7.40 -2.57 0.92
C ILE A 42 -7.59 -2.56 -0.57
#